data_f684910f828c62a44a9f6bf58f4c0ab2
#
_entry.id   f684910f828c62a44a9f6bf58f4c0ab2
#
_cell.length_a   1.000
_cell.length_b   1.000
_cell.length_c   1.000
_cell.angle_alpha   90.00
_cell.angle_beta   90.00
_cell.angle_gamma   90.00
#
_symmetry.space_group_name_H-M   'P 1'
#
loop_
_entity.id
_entity.type
_entity.pdbx_description
1 polymer ?
#
loop_
_entity_poly.entity_id
_entity_poly.type
_entity_poly.pdbx_seq_one_letter_code
_entity_poly.pdbx_strand_id
1 'polypeptide(L)'
;MDKRVGVASAWGSATVVNAIAAGKGAAFGVKLKVQAKVELVEGFGKITGRVVGERMESPKLIEICVRKVLKHFGLDRTYDARVETRSEVPIAVGLSSSSAAANAAVLATFAALGRKPRPKLVLDLGIDAAFEAGVTITGALDDAAASLYGCGVVTDNLKRRVLRRFKVDPKLKVVIYVPPSRSYTSKINRARLGPIRAGVELAHCMALRGEVWGALTFNGLLYSSALGQDPLPALEAMARGALAAGLTGTGPATVAIAKPAAANAIERAWRARPGKVIVTKPTVKGAQVERP
;
A
#
# COMPACT_ATOMS: atom_id res chain seq x y z
N MET A 1 -0.89 34.48 -13.29
CA MET A 1 -0.17 33.66 -12.27
C MET A 1 0.20 32.34 -12.91
N ASP A 2 1.48 32.05 -12.98
CA ASP A 2 1.96 30.80 -13.58
C ASP A 2 1.56 29.59 -12.70
N LYS A 3 0.68 28.77 -13.24
CA LYS A 3 0.21 27.55 -12.60
C LYS A 3 1.19 26.42 -12.92
N ARG A 4 1.77 25.83 -11.87
CA ARG A 4 2.65 24.67 -12.01
C ARG A 4 1.84 23.40 -11.72
N VAL A 5 1.90 22.44 -12.63
CA VAL A 5 1.13 21.19 -12.51
C VAL A 5 2.09 20.01 -12.52
N GLY A 6 1.86 19.07 -11.60
CA GLY A 6 2.55 17.79 -11.58
C GLY A 6 1.56 16.66 -11.43
N VAL A 7 1.80 15.58 -12.18
CA VAL A 7 1.01 14.36 -12.14
C VAL A 7 1.95 13.18 -11.90
N ALA A 8 1.55 12.28 -11.01
CA ALA A 8 2.31 11.06 -10.75
C ALA A 8 1.39 9.92 -10.38
N SER A 9 1.87 8.70 -10.59
CA SER A 9 1.17 7.49 -10.18
C SER A 9 2.06 6.57 -9.36
N ALA A 10 1.41 5.84 -8.47
CA ALA A 10 1.99 4.77 -7.68
C ALA A 10 1.04 3.57 -7.66
N TRP A 11 1.49 2.45 -7.12
CA TRP A 11 0.77 1.19 -7.16
C TRP A 11 0.29 0.77 -5.78
N GLY A 12 -0.82 0.07 -5.70
CA GLY A 12 -1.20 -0.67 -4.51
C GLY A 12 -0.17 -1.74 -4.16
N SER A 13 -0.27 -2.30 -2.98
CA SER A 13 0.55 -3.45 -2.57
C SER A 13 -0.27 -4.50 -1.84
N ALA A 14 0.26 -5.73 -1.87
CA ALA A 14 -0.25 -6.84 -1.08
C ALA A 14 0.80 -7.27 -0.06
N THR A 15 0.35 -7.48 1.16
CA THR A 15 1.22 -7.82 2.30
C THR A 15 1.68 -9.27 2.23
N VAL A 16 2.98 -9.48 2.39
CA VAL A 16 3.58 -10.80 2.65
C VAL A 16 3.75 -11.01 4.15
N VAL A 17 4.28 -10.02 4.87
CA VAL A 17 4.41 -10.01 6.32
C VAL A 17 3.97 -8.65 6.83
N ASN A 18 2.99 -8.63 7.72
CA ASN A 18 2.47 -7.39 8.29
C ASN A 18 3.35 -6.92 9.45
N ALA A 19 3.85 -5.68 9.37
CA ALA A 19 4.82 -5.14 10.30
C ALA A 19 4.25 -4.75 11.68
N ILE A 20 2.92 -4.73 11.88
CA ILE A 20 2.34 -4.12 13.08
C ILE A 20 2.75 -4.86 14.35
N ALA A 21 2.84 -6.19 14.34
CA ALA A 21 3.18 -6.98 15.52
C ALA A 21 4.66 -6.93 15.89
N ALA A 22 5.56 -6.84 14.89
CA ALA A 22 7.01 -7.01 15.10
C ALA A 22 7.86 -5.84 14.58
N GLY A 23 7.27 -4.85 13.94
CA GLY A 23 8.00 -3.75 13.29
C GLY A 23 8.79 -4.16 12.04
N LYS A 24 8.60 -5.38 11.57
CA LYS A 24 9.29 -5.99 10.42
C LYS A 24 8.25 -6.43 9.41
N GLY A 25 8.39 -5.99 8.17
CA GLY A 25 7.38 -6.19 7.14
C GLY A 25 7.91 -6.75 5.83
N ALA A 26 6.99 -7.22 5.00
CA ALA A 26 7.27 -7.55 3.61
C ALA A 26 5.99 -7.36 2.78
N ALA A 27 6.14 -6.85 1.57
CA ALA A 27 5.04 -6.62 0.65
C ALA A 27 5.51 -6.71 -0.80
N PHE A 28 4.59 -6.84 -1.74
CA PHE A 28 4.88 -6.71 -3.16
C PHE A 28 3.83 -5.84 -3.85
N GLY A 29 4.25 -5.11 -4.88
CA GLY A 29 3.37 -4.22 -5.62
C GLY A 29 2.35 -4.98 -6.48
N VAL A 30 1.11 -4.50 -6.51
CA VAL A 30 0.03 -5.02 -7.36
C VAL A 30 -0.39 -3.97 -8.39
N LYS A 31 -0.77 -4.40 -9.59
CA LYS A 31 -1.14 -3.51 -10.68
C LYS A 31 -2.56 -2.93 -10.49
N LEU A 32 -2.70 -2.13 -9.44
CA LEU A 32 -3.83 -1.26 -9.16
C LEU A 32 -3.26 0.14 -8.93
N LYS A 33 -3.66 1.10 -9.75
CA LYS A 33 -3.04 2.43 -9.82
C LYS A 33 -3.69 3.41 -8.85
N VAL A 34 -2.86 4.23 -8.22
CA VAL A 34 -3.29 5.48 -7.58
C VAL A 34 -2.56 6.62 -8.28
N GLN A 35 -3.32 7.58 -8.79
CA GLN A 35 -2.80 8.77 -9.44
C GLN A 35 -3.03 9.99 -8.55
N ALA A 36 -2.05 10.87 -8.48
CA ALA A 36 -2.17 12.18 -7.85
C ALA A 36 -1.88 13.29 -8.87
N LYS A 37 -2.66 14.36 -8.78
CA LYS A 37 -2.44 15.63 -9.49
C LYS A 37 -2.25 16.73 -8.45
N VAL A 38 -1.19 17.49 -8.59
CA VAL A 38 -0.88 18.65 -7.74
C VAL A 38 -0.78 19.89 -8.61
N GLU A 39 -1.50 20.93 -8.21
CA GLU A 39 -1.46 22.25 -8.83
C GLU A 39 -0.92 23.23 -7.79
N LEU A 40 0.14 23.95 -8.14
CA LEU A 40 0.75 24.98 -7.33
C LEU A 40 0.52 26.35 -7.98
N VAL A 41 0.13 27.31 -7.18
CA VAL A 41 0.02 28.72 -7.56
C VAL A 41 0.70 29.55 -6.49
N GLU A 42 1.26 30.71 -6.82
CA GLU A 42 1.82 31.63 -5.83
C GLU A 42 0.76 32.00 -4.82
N GLY A 43 1.11 31.98 -3.52
CA GLY A 43 0.17 32.17 -2.43
C GLY A 43 0.82 32.13 -1.05
N PHE A 44 0.04 31.84 -0.03
CA PHE A 44 0.45 31.96 1.38
C PHE A 44 0.49 30.61 2.12
N GLY A 45 0.48 29.49 1.40
CA GLY A 45 0.59 28.15 1.97
C GLY A 45 -0.75 27.45 2.25
N LYS A 46 -1.85 27.89 1.62
CA LYS A 46 -3.14 27.20 1.70
C LYS A 46 -3.08 25.92 0.88
N ILE A 47 -3.34 24.77 1.50
CA ILE A 47 -3.38 23.46 0.84
C ILE A 47 -4.77 22.89 0.96
N THR A 48 -5.34 22.45 -0.18
CA THR A 48 -6.65 21.80 -0.25
C THR A 48 -6.54 20.48 -0.98
N GLY A 49 -7.14 19.43 -0.41
CA GLY A 49 -7.10 18.07 -0.95
C GLY A 49 -8.48 17.56 -1.32
N ARG A 50 -8.49 16.56 -2.24
CA ARG A 50 -9.69 15.82 -2.61
C ARG A 50 -9.34 14.38 -2.97
N VAL A 51 -10.11 13.42 -2.41
CA VAL A 51 -10.10 12.02 -2.84
C VAL A 51 -11.29 11.84 -3.79
N VAL A 52 -11.00 11.67 -5.07
CA VAL A 52 -12.04 11.62 -6.11
C VAL A 52 -12.79 10.29 -6.05
N GLY A 53 -14.13 10.37 -5.99
CA GLY A 53 -15.01 9.19 -5.89
C GLY A 53 -15.31 8.73 -4.46
N GLU A 54 -14.60 9.26 -3.45
CA GLU A 54 -14.73 8.86 -2.04
C GLU A 54 -14.99 10.09 -1.15
N ARG A 55 -16.24 10.53 -1.09
CA ARG A 55 -16.62 11.77 -0.36
C ARG A 55 -16.38 11.69 1.16
N MET A 56 -16.37 10.49 1.73
CA MET A 56 -16.20 10.27 3.18
C MET A 56 -14.73 10.12 3.60
N GLU A 57 -13.81 10.04 2.64
CA GLU A 57 -12.38 9.88 2.96
C GLU A 57 -11.71 11.26 3.15
N SER A 58 -10.96 11.37 4.25
CA SER A 58 -10.24 12.59 4.57
C SER A 58 -9.05 12.80 3.63
N PRO A 59 -8.89 13.97 3.01
CA PRO A 59 -7.73 14.30 2.19
C PRO A 59 -6.48 14.65 3.01
N LYS A 60 -6.55 14.62 4.34
CA LYS A 60 -5.49 15.07 5.26
C LYS A 60 -4.11 14.51 4.93
N LEU A 61 -4.02 13.21 4.59
CA LEU A 61 -2.75 12.57 4.25
C LEU A 61 -2.08 13.23 3.04
N ILE A 62 -2.81 13.40 1.95
CA ILE A 62 -2.25 13.96 0.71
C ILE A 62 -1.93 15.45 0.84
N GLU A 63 -2.69 16.20 1.64
CA GLU A 63 -2.39 17.59 1.98
C GLU A 63 -1.08 17.71 2.78
N ILE A 64 -0.88 16.82 3.77
CA ILE A 64 0.36 16.77 4.55
C ILE A 64 1.55 16.37 3.65
N CYS A 65 1.37 15.44 2.72
CA CYS A 65 2.41 15.08 1.76
C CYS A 65 2.89 16.30 0.97
N VAL A 66 1.97 17.08 0.41
CA VAL A 66 2.29 18.33 -0.31
C VAL A 66 3.02 19.30 0.59
N ARG A 67 2.49 19.55 1.81
CA ARG A 67 3.10 20.46 2.79
C ARG A 67 4.54 20.05 3.13
N LYS A 68 4.78 18.76 3.37
CA LYS A 68 6.13 18.26 3.69
C LYS A 68 7.12 18.46 2.53
N VAL A 69 6.69 18.26 1.29
CA VAL A 69 7.55 18.53 0.13
C VAL A 69 7.83 20.03 0.02
N LEU A 70 6.82 20.90 0.12
CA LEU A 70 7.03 22.34 0.06
C LEU A 70 7.94 22.82 1.18
N LYS A 71 7.72 22.34 2.41
CA LYS A 71 8.56 22.66 3.59
C LYS A 71 10.00 22.20 3.43
N HIS A 72 10.23 21.04 2.80
CA HIS A 72 11.58 20.53 2.50
C HIS A 72 12.39 21.52 1.65
N PHE A 73 11.73 22.37 0.85
CA PHE A 73 12.37 23.39 0.01
C PHE A 73 12.20 24.82 0.55
N GLY A 74 11.59 25.00 1.75
CA GLY A 74 11.29 26.34 2.30
C GLY A 74 10.22 27.11 1.51
N LEU A 75 9.34 26.39 0.79
CA LEU A 75 8.32 26.94 -0.11
C LEU A 75 6.89 26.83 0.44
N ASP A 76 6.73 26.41 1.68
CA ASP A 76 5.44 26.13 2.31
C ASP A 76 4.58 27.41 2.59
N ARG A 77 5.20 28.59 2.46
CA ARG A 77 4.53 29.92 2.51
C ARG A 77 4.57 30.67 1.19
N THR A 78 5.07 30.03 0.12
CA THR A 78 5.22 30.66 -1.20
C THR A 78 4.17 30.17 -2.18
N TYR A 79 3.63 28.96 -1.95
CA TYR A 79 2.63 28.36 -2.84
C TYR A 79 1.39 27.95 -2.08
N ASP A 80 0.24 28.28 -2.64
CA ASP A 80 -1.01 27.58 -2.40
C ASP A 80 -1.04 26.32 -3.26
N ALA A 81 -1.67 25.24 -2.77
CA ALA A 81 -1.70 23.97 -3.48
C ALA A 81 -3.10 23.36 -3.50
N ARG A 82 -3.44 22.73 -4.63
CA ARG A 82 -4.57 21.81 -4.74
C ARG A 82 -4.04 20.42 -5.10
N VAL A 83 -4.41 19.41 -4.31
CA VAL A 83 -4.05 18.01 -4.56
C VAL A 83 -5.28 17.16 -4.70
N GLU A 84 -5.34 16.40 -5.79
CA GLU A 84 -6.40 15.42 -6.03
C GLU A 84 -5.80 14.03 -6.24
N THR A 85 -6.46 13.00 -5.69
CA THR A 85 -6.10 11.60 -5.95
C THR A 85 -7.26 10.82 -6.53
N ARG A 86 -6.94 9.92 -7.48
CA ARG A 86 -7.86 8.90 -8.03
C ARG A 86 -7.26 7.53 -7.81
N SER A 87 -8.06 6.57 -7.36
CA SER A 87 -7.59 5.25 -6.95
C SER A 87 -8.37 4.12 -7.59
N GLU A 88 -7.65 3.15 -8.18
CA GLU A 88 -8.18 1.82 -8.50
C GLU A 88 -8.09 0.89 -7.30
N VAL A 89 -7.27 1.25 -6.29
CA VAL A 89 -7.11 0.48 -5.06
C VAL A 89 -8.30 0.74 -4.15
N PRO A 90 -9.08 -0.27 -3.76
CA PRO A 90 -10.14 -0.11 -2.78
C PRO A 90 -9.59 0.42 -1.44
N ILE A 91 -10.32 1.34 -0.82
CA ILE A 91 -9.88 2.01 0.41
C ILE A 91 -10.26 1.17 1.63
N ALA A 92 -9.38 1.13 2.64
CA ALA A 92 -9.58 0.47 3.93
C ALA A 92 -9.86 -1.05 3.83
N VAL A 93 -9.18 -1.74 2.90
CA VAL A 93 -9.29 -3.19 2.74
C VAL A 93 -7.93 -3.92 2.84
N GLY A 94 -6.85 -3.21 3.17
CA GLY A 94 -5.52 -3.82 3.35
C GLY A 94 -4.67 -3.92 2.08
N LEU A 95 -4.97 -3.11 1.05
CA LEU A 95 -4.22 -3.05 -0.21
C LEU A 95 -3.34 -1.79 -0.34
N SER A 96 -3.03 -1.16 0.78
CA SER A 96 -2.07 -0.05 0.91
C SER A 96 -2.41 1.20 0.08
N SER A 97 -3.73 1.51 -0.05
CA SER A 97 -4.19 2.69 -0.78
C SER A 97 -3.58 3.99 -0.25
N SER A 98 -3.39 4.13 1.07
CA SER A 98 -2.78 5.30 1.70
C SER A 98 -1.29 5.44 1.35
N SER A 99 -0.52 4.35 1.37
CA SER A 99 0.90 4.38 0.98
C SER A 99 1.09 4.75 -0.49
N ALA A 100 0.22 4.21 -1.37
CA ALA A 100 0.23 4.56 -2.79
C ALA A 100 -0.17 6.03 -3.02
N ALA A 101 -1.19 6.54 -2.30
CA ALA A 101 -1.60 7.94 -2.38
C ALA A 101 -0.51 8.88 -1.88
N ALA A 102 0.18 8.54 -0.78
CA ALA A 102 1.30 9.32 -0.27
C ALA A 102 2.46 9.38 -1.29
N ASN A 103 2.88 8.23 -1.84
CA ASN A 103 3.92 8.19 -2.88
C ASN A 103 3.55 9.03 -4.10
N ALA A 104 2.32 8.88 -4.60
CA ALA A 104 1.84 9.62 -5.76
C ALA A 104 1.78 11.14 -5.48
N ALA A 105 1.27 11.57 -4.32
CA ALA A 105 1.18 12.98 -3.95
C ALA A 105 2.57 13.62 -3.77
N VAL A 106 3.51 12.92 -3.12
CA VAL A 106 4.89 13.39 -2.98
C VAL A 106 5.52 13.55 -4.35
N LEU A 107 5.47 12.52 -5.21
CA LEU A 107 6.04 12.58 -6.56
C LEU A 107 5.41 13.66 -7.44
N ALA A 108 4.08 13.81 -7.39
CA ALA A 108 3.37 14.86 -8.14
C ALA A 108 3.79 16.27 -7.67
N THR A 109 4.03 16.48 -6.38
CA THR A 109 4.51 17.76 -5.86
C THR A 109 5.92 18.06 -6.35
N PHE A 110 6.81 17.06 -6.33
CA PHE A 110 8.15 17.21 -6.92
C PHE A 110 8.09 17.56 -8.40
N ALA A 111 7.20 16.90 -9.15
CA ALA A 111 6.98 17.16 -10.58
C ALA A 111 6.48 18.60 -10.82
N ALA A 112 5.53 19.09 -10.03
CA ALA A 112 5.03 20.46 -10.11
C ALA A 112 6.14 21.50 -9.84
N LEU A 113 7.11 21.15 -8.98
CA LEU A 113 8.30 21.98 -8.72
C LEU A 113 9.41 21.81 -9.78
N GLY A 114 9.23 20.95 -10.79
CA GLY A 114 10.27 20.64 -11.77
C GLY A 114 11.48 19.89 -11.21
N ARG A 115 11.30 19.17 -10.10
CA ARG A 115 12.38 18.50 -9.37
C ARG A 115 12.23 16.98 -9.39
N LYS A 116 13.36 16.27 -9.31
CA LYS A 116 13.42 14.80 -9.22
C LYS A 116 13.86 14.36 -7.82
N PRO A 117 13.02 13.64 -7.05
CA PRO A 117 13.43 13.17 -5.74
C PRO A 117 14.26 11.88 -5.83
N ARG A 118 15.13 11.68 -4.82
CA ARG A 118 15.66 10.34 -4.55
C ARG A 118 14.56 9.46 -3.96
N PRO A 119 14.48 8.16 -4.31
CA PRO A 119 13.42 7.27 -3.81
C PRO A 119 13.31 7.23 -2.27
N LYS A 120 14.44 7.27 -1.57
CA LYS A 120 14.45 7.32 -0.10
C LYS A 120 13.72 8.55 0.44
N LEU A 121 13.92 9.72 -0.17
CA LEU A 121 13.25 10.96 0.25
C LEU A 121 11.72 10.87 0.04
N VAL A 122 11.27 10.24 -1.06
CA VAL A 122 9.83 10.02 -1.29
C VAL A 122 9.24 9.18 -0.15
N LEU A 123 9.92 8.07 0.20
CA LEU A 123 9.48 7.19 1.29
C LEU A 123 9.48 7.92 2.63
N ASP A 124 10.55 8.64 2.97
CA ASP A 124 10.65 9.33 4.25
C ASP A 124 9.54 10.39 4.41
N LEU A 125 9.32 11.24 3.39
CA LEU A 125 8.29 12.26 3.43
C LEU A 125 6.87 11.66 3.48
N GLY A 126 6.61 10.58 2.73
CA GLY A 126 5.33 9.88 2.73
C GLY A 126 5.04 9.19 4.08
N ILE A 127 6.04 8.54 4.67
CA ILE A 127 5.94 7.91 6.00
C ILE A 127 5.70 8.96 7.09
N ASP A 128 6.44 10.05 7.07
CA ASP A 128 6.25 11.15 8.03
C ASP A 128 4.87 11.79 7.90
N ALA A 129 4.35 11.90 6.67
CA ALA A 129 2.98 12.36 6.43
C ALA A 129 1.95 11.37 6.97
N ALA A 130 2.18 10.06 6.80
CA ALA A 130 1.28 9.02 7.28
C ALA A 130 1.20 8.98 8.82
N PHE A 131 2.31 9.18 9.52
CA PHE A 131 2.32 9.34 10.99
C PHE A 131 1.56 10.60 11.42
N GLU A 132 1.81 11.75 10.80
CA GLU A 132 1.14 13.01 11.13
C GLU A 132 -0.36 12.96 10.82
N ALA A 133 -0.76 12.25 9.78
CA ALA A 133 -2.16 12.02 9.44
C ALA A 133 -2.86 11.02 10.39
N GLY A 134 -2.10 10.22 11.15
CA GLY A 134 -2.62 9.17 12.05
C GLY A 134 -3.14 7.92 11.32
N VAL A 135 -2.67 7.66 10.08
CA VAL A 135 -3.15 6.54 9.25
C VAL A 135 -2.24 5.31 9.28
N THR A 136 -1.14 5.36 10.02
CA THR A 136 -0.20 4.25 10.15
C THR A 136 0.23 4.01 11.60
N ILE A 137 0.68 2.80 11.89
CA ILE A 137 1.26 2.39 13.19
C ILE A 137 2.78 2.28 13.13
N THR A 138 3.31 1.75 12.03
CA THR A 138 4.74 1.43 11.87
C THR A 138 5.41 2.23 10.75
N GLY A 139 4.70 3.17 10.14
CA GLY A 139 5.12 3.88 8.93
C GLY A 139 4.85 3.12 7.64
N ALA A 140 4.47 1.82 7.71
CA ALA A 140 4.16 0.96 6.55
C ALA A 140 5.22 1.05 5.43
N LEU A 141 6.52 1.00 5.80
CA LEU A 141 7.62 1.11 4.85
C LEU A 141 7.59 0.00 3.79
N ASP A 142 7.21 -1.21 4.18
CA ASP A 142 7.01 -2.36 3.29
C ASP A 142 6.02 -2.02 2.17
N ASP A 143 4.86 -1.51 2.52
CA ASP A 143 3.81 -1.11 1.59
C ASP A 143 4.26 0.06 0.70
N ALA A 144 4.82 1.11 1.31
CA ALA A 144 5.30 2.28 0.60
C ALA A 144 6.44 1.94 -0.37
N ALA A 145 7.40 1.10 0.05
CA ALA A 145 8.51 0.69 -0.78
C ALA A 145 8.08 -0.24 -1.92
N ALA A 146 7.17 -1.21 -1.66
CA ALA A 146 6.61 -2.06 -2.70
C ALA A 146 5.86 -1.25 -3.77
N SER A 147 5.05 -0.28 -3.33
CA SER A 147 4.34 0.68 -4.17
C SER A 147 5.29 1.55 -5.02
N LEU A 148 6.34 2.08 -4.40
CA LEU A 148 7.28 2.99 -5.07
C LEU A 148 8.20 2.26 -6.05
N TYR A 149 8.73 1.10 -5.65
CA TYR A 149 9.72 0.37 -6.48
C TYR A 149 9.08 -0.56 -7.50
N GLY A 150 7.81 -0.93 -7.35
CA GLY A 150 7.14 -1.88 -8.24
C GLY A 150 7.75 -3.28 -8.20
N CYS A 151 8.17 -3.72 -7.02
CA CYS A 151 8.74 -5.05 -6.79
C CYS A 151 8.31 -5.57 -5.41
N GLY A 152 8.80 -6.75 -5.04
CA GLY A 152 8.68 -7.22 -3.67
C GLY A 152 9.81 -6.67 -2.78
N VAL A 153 9.49 -6.41 -1.52
CA VAL A 153 10.44 -5.91 -0.52
C VAL A 153 10.27 -6.63 0.81
N VAL A 154 11.37 -6.75 1.54
CA VAL A 154 11.41 -7.13 2.96
C VAL A 154 12.06 -5.98 3.72
N THR A 155 11.46 -5.55 4.82
CA THR A 155 11.82 -4.30 5.49
C THR A 155 11.95 -4.46 7.00
N ASP A 156 12.73 -3.57 7.60
CA ASP A 156 12.66 -3.20 9.02
C ASP A 156 12.01 -1.82 9.07
N ASN A 157 10.73 -1.77 9.44
CA ASN A 157 9.96 -0.53 9.45
C ASN A 157 10.40 0.40 10.58
N LEU A 158 10.81 -0.15 11.71
CA LEU A 158 11.29 0.63 12.85
C LEU A 158 12.59 1.38 12.54
N LYS A 159 13.49 0.72 11.79
CA LYS A 159 14.76 1.32 11.35
C LYS A 159 14.66 2.02 10.00
N ARG A 160 13.48 2.03 9.38
CA ARG A 160 13.23 2.56 8.03
C ARG A 160 14.22 2.03 6.99
N ARG A 161 14.43 0.70 6.98
CA ARG A 161 15.39 0.05 6.08
C ARG A 161 14.73 -1.01 5.23
N VAL A 162 14.97 -0.94 3.91
CA VAL A 162 14.70 -2.04 2.99
C VAL A 162 15.86 -3.02 3.10
N LEU A 163 15.58 -4.25 3.57
CA LEU A 163 16.58 -5.28 3.83
C LEU A 163 16.83 -6.13 2.60
N ARG A 164 15.77 -6.41 1.83
CA ARG A 164 15.83 -7.21 0.60
C ARG A 164 14.81 -6.71 -0.41
N ARG A 165 15.13 -6.83 -1.69
CA ARG A 165 14.18 -6.71 -2.80
C ARG A 165 14.11 -8.04 -3.53
N PHE A 166 12.91 -8.39 -4.02
CA PHE A 166 12.73 -9.59 -4.82
C PHE A 166 11.79 -9.32 -6.00
N LYS A 167 11.99 -10.08 -7.07
CA LYS A 167 11.13 -10.02 -8.26
C LYS A 167 9.95 -10.95 -8.07
N VAL A 168 8.79 -10.53 -8.51
CA VAL A 168 7.60 -11.37 -8.62
C VAL A 168 7.38 -11.65 -10.10
N ASP A 169 7.13 -12.92 -10.45
CA ASP A 169 6.88 -13.31 -11.84
C ASP A 169 5.62 -12.56 -12.37
N PRO A 170 5.75 -11.75 -13.43
CA PRO A 170 4.63 -11.00 -14.00
C PRO A 170 3.58 -11.87 -14.69
N LYS A 171 3.89 -13.15 -14.94
CA LYS A 171 2.94 -14.12 -15.50
C LYS A 171 1.91 -14.59 -14.46
N LEU A 172 2.24 -14.47 -13.17
CA LEU A 172 1.32 -14.80 -12.09
C LEU A 172 0.11 -13.85 -12.08
N LYS A 173 -0.98 -14.35 -11.55
CA LYS A 173 -2.19 -13.57 -11.24
C LYS A 173 -2.27 -13.31 -9.75
N VAL A 174 -2.81 -12.15 -9.42
CA VAL A 174 -3.19 -11.75 -8.07
C VAL A 174 -4.70 -11.69 -8.05
N VAL A 175 -5.33 -12.62 -7.35
CA VAL A 175 -6.78 -12.62 -7.14
C VAL A 175 -7.02 -12.03 -5.75
N ILE A 176 -7.90 -11.06 -5.64
CA ILE A 176 -8.18 -10.33 -4.41
C ILE A 176 -9.68 -10.47 -4.13
N TYR A 177 -10.01 -11.03 -2.99
CA TYR A 177 -11.36 -11.02 -2.45
C TYR A 177 -11.52 -9.88 -1.46
N VAL A 178 -12.51 -9.05 -1.68
CA VAL A 178 -12.86 -7.89 -0.84
C VAL A 178 -14.27 -8.15 -0.28
N PRO A 179 -14.42 -8.56 0.99
CA PRO A 179 -15.72 -8.70 1.62
C PRO A 179 -16.41 -7.33 1.79
N PRO A 180 -17.73 -7.28 2.06
CA PRO A 180 -18.49 -6.02 2.14
C PRO A 180 -18.24 -5.22 3.43
N SER A 181 -17.07 -5.36 4.07
CA SER A 181 -16.64 -4.66 5.28
C SER A 181 -15.39 -3.83 5.02
N ARG A 182 -15.10 -2.88 5.90
CA ARG A 182 -13.87 -2.06 5.87
C ARG A 182 -13.09 -2.23 7.18
N SER A 183 -11.78 -2.18 7.12
CA SER A 183 -10.89 -2.21 8.29
C SER A 183 -9.89 -1.07 8.22
N TYR A 184 -9.94 -0.19 9.21
CA TYR A 184 -8.98 0.92 9.32
C TYR A 184 -7.87 0.55 10.29
N THR A 185 -6.63 0.67 9.86
CA THR A 185 -5.42 0.37 10.65
C THR A 185 -5.39 1.11 11.99
N SER A 186 -5.88 2.35 12.03
CA SER A 186 -5.96 3.16 13.25
C SER A 186 -6.90 2.60 14.33
N LYS A 187 -7.83 1.72 13.96
CA LYS A 187 -8.83 1.13 14.89
C LYS A 187 -8.44 -0.26 15.40
N ILE A 188 -7.25 -0.76 15.08
CA ILE A 188 -6.83 -2.11 15.46
C ILE A 188 -6.48 -2.18 16.93
N ASN A 189 -7.01 -3.21 17.60
CA ASN A 189 -6.62 -3.54 18.97
C ASN A 189 -5.23 -4.20 18.98
N ARG A 190 -4.21 -3.43 19.33
CA ARG A 190 -2.81 -3.90 19.37
C ARG A 190 -2.56 -5.01 20.39
N ALA A 191 -3.34 -5.10 21.46
CA ALA A 191 -3.16 -6.14 22.47
C ALA A 191 -3.33 -7.55 21.89
N ARG A 192 -4.14 -7.70 20.83
CA ARG A 192 -4.34 -8.98 20.13
C ARG A 192 -3.12 -9.43 19.32
N LEU A 193 -2.14 -8.55 19.10
CA LEU A 193 -0.99 -8.83 18.25
C LEU A 193 0.23 -9.36 19.03
N GLY A 194 0.26 -9.18 20.34
CA GLY A 194 1.31 -9.72 21.19
C GLY A 194 1.53 -11.22 21.03
N PRO A 195 0.47 -12.04 21.14
CA PRO A 195 0.57 -13.50 21.04
C PRO A 195 1.11 -14.01 19.69
N ILE A 196 0.92 -13.29 18.60
CA ILE A 196 1.38 -13.72 17.26
C ILE A 196 2.77 -13.19 16.89
N ARG A 197 3.40 -12.36 17.72
CA ARG A 197 4.66 -11.68 17.40
C ARG A 197 5.77 -12.64 16.96
N ALA A 198 6.01 -13.70 17.72
CA ALA A 198 7.04 -14.69 17.39
C ALA A 198 6.79 -15.37 16.04
N GLY A 199 5.52 -15.71 15.74
CA GLY A 199 5.15 -16.25 14.44
C GLY A 199 5.36 -15.25 13.29
N VAL A 200 5.08 -13.96 13.51
CA VAL A 200 5.35 -12.91 12.52
C VAL A 200 6.85 -12.71 12.28
N GLU A 201 7.69 -12.80 13.34
CA GLU A 201 9.15 -12.77 13.21
C GLU A 201 9.66 -13.98 12.41
N LEU A 202 9.08 -15.18 12.61
CA LEU A 202 9.40 -16.36 11.80
C LEU A 202 9.00 -16.15 10.34
N ALA A 203 7.78 -15.64 10.06
CA ALA A 203 7.35 -15.33 8.69
C ALA A 203 8.30 -14.31 8.01
N HIS A 204 8.78 -13.32 8.76
CA HIS A 204 9.75 -12.37 8.25
C HIS A 204 11.09 -13.02 7.91
N CYS A 205 11.58 -13.94 8.75
CA CYS A 205 12.78 -14.73 8.47
C CYS A 205 12.62 -15.59 7.20
N MET A 206 11.45 -16.22 6.98
CA MET A 206 11.11 -16.95 5.76
C MET A 206 11.20 -16.01 4.54
N ALA A 207 10.59 -14.84 4.61
CA ALA A 207 10.63 -13.85 3.53
C ALA A 207 12.06 -13.38 3.23
N LEU A 208 12.91 -13.19 4.23
CA LEU A 208 14.33 -12.86 4.08
C LEU A 208 15.11 -13.98 3.36
N ARG A 209 14.78 -15.24 3.60
CA ARG A 209 15.39 -16.40 2.91
C ARG A 209 14.85 -16.60 1.48
N GLY A 210 13.74 -15.92 1.11
CA GLY A 210 13.12 -16.02 -0.20
C GLY A 210 11.89 -16.92 -0.25
N GLU A 211 11.48 -17.49 0.85
CA GLU A 211 10.26 -18.28 1.01
C GLU A 211 9.02 -17.39 1.14
N VAL A 212 8.91 -16.42 0.21
CA VAL A 212 7.93 -15.31 0.32
C VAL A 212 6.49 -15.79 0.27
N TRP A 213 6.21 -16.84 -0.46
CA TRP A 213 4.84 -17.37 -0.59
C TRP A 213 4.41 -18.12 0.67
N GLY A 214 5.28 -18.95 1.24
CA GLY A 214 5.04 -19.58 2.54
C GLY A 214 4.85 -18.53 3.65
N ALA A 215 5.70 -17.51 3.66
CA ALA A 215 5.58 -16.40 4.59
C ALA A 215 4.25 -15.66 4.49
N LEU A 216 3.75 -15.41 3.26
CA LEU A 216 2.45 -14.77 3.03
C LEU A 216 1.31 -15.58 3.63
N THR A 217 1.25 -16.89 3.34
CA THR A 217 0.19 -17.76 3.84
C THR A 217 0.23 -17.86 5.36
N PHE A 218 1.41 -18.11 5.92
CA PHE A 218 1.57 -18.23 7.37
C PHE A 218 1.21 -16.91 8.10
N ASN A 219 1.75 -15.80 7.66
CA ASN A 219 1.41 -14.49 8.23
C ASN A 219 -0.07 -14.15 8.08
N GLY A 220 -0.66 -14.44 6.91
CA GLY A 220 -2.07 -14.18 6.64
C GLY A 220 -3.00 -14.93 7.59
N LEU A 221 -2.71 -16.19 7.88
CA LEU A 221 -3.47 -17.02 8.83
C LEU A 221 -3.31 -16.53 10.27
N LEU A 222 -2.08 -16.15 10.69
CA LEU A 222 -1.84 -15.57 12.01
C LEU A 222 -2.64 -14.29 12.22
N TYR A 223 -2.60 -13.37 11.26
CA TYR A 223 -3.35 -12.12 11.35
C TYR A 223 -4.85 -12.32 11.23
N SER A 224 -5.34 -13.28 10.44
CA SER A 224 -6.76 -13.63 10.39
C SER A 224 -7.24 -14.04 11.78
N SER A 225 -6.51 -14.93 12.45
CA SER A 225 -6.83 -15.38 13.81
C SER A 225 -6.79 -14.22 14.82
N ALA A 226 -5.71 -13.43 14.83
CA ALA A 226 -5.53 -12.35 15.81
C ALA A 226 -6.56 -11.22 15.67
N LEU A 227 -6.96 -10.91 14.43
CA LEU A 227 -7.89 -9.83 14.12
C LEU A 227 -9.35 -10.29 14.00
N GLY A 228 -9.64 -11.60 14.12
CA GLY A 228 -10.97 -12.16 13.95
C GLY A 228 -11.49 -12.03 12.52
N GLN A 229 -10.60 -12.12 11.53
CA GLN A 229 -10.94 -12.13 10.11
C GLN A 229 -11.15 -13.56 9.62
N ASP A 230 -12.05 -13.76 8.65
CA ASP A 230 -12.32 -15.09 8.09
C ASP A 230 -11.12 -15.66 7.32
N PRO A 231 -10.52 -16.80 7.75
CA PRO A 231 -9.43 -17.44 7.01
C PRO A 231 -9.91 -18.31 5.85
N LEU A 232 -11.20 -18.64 5.77
CA LEU A 232 -11.74 -19.58 4.79
C LEU A 232 -11.45 -19.20 3.34
N PRO A 233 -11.53 -17.93 2.92
CA PRO A 233 -11.17 -17.55 1.55
C PRO A 233 -9.72 -17.94 1.20
N ALA A 234 -8.78 -17.76 2.14
CA ALA A 234 -7.37 -18.14 1.91
C ALA A 234 -7.22 -19.65 1.79
N LEU A 235 -7.82 -20.43 2.69
CA LEU A 235 -7.78 -21.89 2.65
C LEU A 235 -8.44 -22.43 1.38
N GLU A 236 -9.55 -21.85 0.97
CA GLU A 236 -10.24 -22.19 -0.28
C GLU A 236 -9.37 -21.94 -1.51
N ALA A 237 -8.64 -20.81 -1.56
CA ALA A 237 -7.71 -20.52 -2.65
C ALA A 237 -6.54 -21.52 -2.69
N MET A 238 -5.99 -21.88 -1.52
CA MET A 238 -4.92 -22.89 -1.42
C MET A 238 -5.39 -24.26 -1.93
N ALA A 239 -6.60 -24.69 -1.55
CA ALA A 239 -7.19 -25.94 -2.03
C ALA A 239 -7.41 -25.94 -3.56
N ARG A 240 -7.50 -24.76 -4.21
CA ARG A 240 -7.62 -24.60 -5.66
C ARG A 240 -6.28 -24.33 -6.38
N GLY A 241 -5.17 -24.56 -5.70
CA GLY A 241 -3.84 -24.48 -6.30
C GLY A 241 -3.22 -23.09 -6.31
N ALA A 242 -3.62 -22.18 -5.39
CA ALA A 242 -2.85 -20.98 -5.16
C ALA A 242 -1.43 -21.32 -4.69
N LEU A 243 -0.44 -20.54 -5.13
CA LEU A 243 0.94 -20.63 -4.62
C LEU A 243 1.02 -20.09 -3.19
N ALA A 244 0.17 -19.13 -2.88
CA ALA A 244 -0.01 -18.56 -1.55
C ALA A 244 -1.38 -17.87 -1.48
N ALA A 245 -1.98 -17.85 -0.30
CA ALA A 245 -3.15 -17.02 -0.02
C ALA A 245 -3.18 -16.62 1.47
N GLY A 246 -3.65 -15.41 1.74
CA GLY A 246 -3.73 -14.91 3.11
C GLY A 246 -4.37 -13.53 3.21
N LEU A 247 -4.65 -13.12 4.44
CA LEU A 247 -5.11 -11.77 4.76
C LEU A 247 -4.02 -10.76 4.34
N THR A 248 -4.41 -9.68 3.67
CA THR A 248 -3.49 -8.60 3.30
C THR A 248 -3.68 -7.39 4.20
N GLY A 249 -2.58 -6.78 4.62
CA GLY A 249 -2.61 -5.64 5.57
C GLY A 249 -3.32 -6.03 6.87
N THR A 250 -4.26 -5.20 7.25
CA THR A 250 -5.14 -5.42 8.41
C THR A 250 -6.50 -5.98 7.98
N GLY A 251 -6.59 -6.43 6.74
CA GLY A 251 -7.80 -6.92 6.12
C GLY A 251 -8.81 -5.80 5.82
N PRO A 252 -10.05 -6.19 5.52
CA PRO A 252 -10.57 -7.55 5.51
C PRO A 252 -10.26 -8.32 4.21
N ALA A 253 -9.56 -7.73 3.24
CA ALA A 253 -9.29 -8.43 1.98
C ALA A 253 -8.34 -9.62 2.16
N THR A 254 -8.59 -10.66 1.38
CA THR A 254 -7.71 -11.81 1.19
C THR A 254 -7.09 -11.74 -0.20
N VAL A 255 -5.79 -12.00 -0.29
CA VAL A 255 -5.06 -12.07 -1.55
C VAL A 255 -4.63 -13.51 -1.83
N ALA A 256 -4.73 -13.93 -3.08
CA ALA A 256 -4.17 -15.19 -3.57
C ALA A 256 -3.24 -14.94 -4.75
N ILE A 257 -2.10 -15.64 -4.76
CA ILE A 257 -1.12 -15.63 -5.85
C ILE A 257 -1.21 -16.99 -6.55
N ALA A 258 -1.44 -16.98 -7.85
CA ALA A 258 -1.67 -18.20 -8.59
C ALA A 258 -1.17 -18.14 -10.05
N LYS A 259 -0.91 -19.29 -10.64
CA LYS A 259 -0.80 -19.43 -12.09
C LYS A 259 -2.17 -19.18 -12.75
N PRO A 260 -2.24 -18.80 -14.04
CA PRO A 260 -3.51 -18.42 -14.68
C PRO A 260 -4.65 -19.42 -14.53
N ALA A 261 -4.39 -20.71 -14.68
CA ALA A 261 -5.43 -21.74 -14.57
C ALA A 261 -6.06 -21.81 -13.17
N ALA A 262 -5.22 -21.82 -12.12
CA ALA A 262 -5.68 -21.82 -10.73
C ALA A 262 -6.37 -20.49 -10.38
N ALA A 263 -5.88 -19.36 -10.90
CA ALA A 263 -6.49 -18.06 -10.67
C ALA A 263 -7.95 -18.01 -11.15
N ASN A 264 -8.27 -18.60 -12.30
CA ASN A 264 -9.63 -18.67 -12.81
C ASN A 264 -10.55 -19.52 -11.90
N ALA A 265 -10.03 -20.62 -11.32
CA ALA A 265 -10.79 -21.44 -10.39
C ALA A 265 -11.06 -20.71 -9.06
N ILE A 266 -10.05 -19.99 -8.54
CA ILE A 266 -10.16 -19.16 -7.34
C ILE A 266 -11.15 -18.02 -7.56
N GLU A 267 -11.05 -17.32 -8.70
CA GLU A 267 -11.96 -16.23 -9.05
C GLU A 267 -13.43 -16.69 -9.05
N ARG A 268 -13.72 -17.81 -9.72
CA ARG A 268 -15.10 -18.37 -9.75
C ARG A 268 -15.62 -18.69 -8.36
N ALA A 269 -14.79 -19.31 -7.52
CA ALA A 269 -15.17 -19.66 -6.16
C ALA A 269 -15.45 -18.40 -5.31
N TRP A 270 -14.58 -17.40 -5.41
CA TRP A 270 -14.74 -16.18 -4.62
C TRP A 270 -15.86 -15.28 -5.12
N ARG A 271 -16.23 -15.33 -6.41
CA ARG A 271 -17.41 -14.62 -6.95
C ARG A 271 -18.75 -15.15 -6.41
N ALA A 272 -18.77 -16.36 -5.88
CA ALA A 272 -19.95 -16.92 -5.20
C ALA A 272 -20.12 -16.38 -3.75
N ARG A 273 -19.12 -15.66 -3.23
CA ARG A 273 -19.17 -15.02 -1.90
C ARG A 273 -19.71 -13.59 -1.99
N PRO A 274 -20.38 -13.08 -0.94
CA PRO A 274 -20.74 -11.66 -0.86
C PRO A 274 -19.49 -10.78 -0.90
N GLY A 275 -19.47 -9.74 -1.74
CA GLY A 275 -18.34 -8.82 -1.86
C GLY A 275 -17.89 -8.61 -3.29
N LYS A 276 -16.62 -8.28 -3.46
CA LYS A 276 -16.02 -8.01 -4.78
C LYS A 276 -14.78 -8.89 -4.98
N VAL A 277 -14.56 -9.32 -6.23
CA VAL A 277 -13.33 -10.01 -6.64
C VAL A 277 -12.62 -9.16 -7.67
N ILE A 278 -11.34 -8.90 -7.43
CA ILE A 278 -10.46 -8.16 -8.34
C ILE A 278 -9.38 -9.12 -8.80
N VAL A 279 -9.19 -9.23 -10.12
CA VAL A 279 -8.10 -9.99 -10.71
C VAL A 279 -7.12 -9.03 -11.34
N THR A 280 -5.88 -9.07 -10.88
CA THR A 280 -4.80 -8.22 -11.36
C THR A 280 -3.50 -9.02 -11.52
N LYS A 281 -2.37 -8.33 -11.58
CA LYS A 281 -1.03 -8.91 -11.70
C LYS A 281 -0.09 -8.24 -10.69
N PRO A 282 1.05 -8.87 -10.36
CA PRO A 282 2.14 -8.14 -9.73
C PRO A 282 2.58 -6.98 -10.62
N THR A 283 2.92 -5.84 -10.02
CA THR A 283 3.58 -4.77 -10.78
C THR A 283 5.08 -5.03 -10.87
N VAL A 284 5.66 -4.68 -12.03
CA VAL A 284 7.11 -4.72 -12.28
C VAL A 284 7.66 -3.34 -12.62
N LYS A 285 6.78 -2.34 -12.57
CA LYS A 285 7.13 -0.93 -12.81
C LYS A 285 6.95 -0.16 -11.50
N GLY A 286 7.93 0.68 -11.17
CA GLY A 286 7.82 1.59 -10.03
C GLY A 286 6.82 2.71 -10.25
N ALA A 287 6.60 3.49 -9.19
CA ALA A 287 5.85 4.74 -9.28
C ALA A 287 6.56 5.70 -10.25
N GLN A 288 5.80 6.51 -10.96
CA GLN A 288 6.33 7.37 -12.01
C GLN A 288 5.62 8.72 -12.07
N VAL A 289 6.38 9.73 -12.47
CA VAL A 289 5.82 11.01 -12.90
C VAL A 289 5.18 10.82 -14.27
N GLU A 290 3.99 11.33 -14.44
CA GLU A 290 3.24 11.33 -15.71
C GLU A 290 3.29 12.73 -16.33
N ARG A 291 3.06 12.83 -17.64
CA ARG A 291 2.86 14.13 -18.27
C ARG A 291 1.53 14.72 -17.80
N PRO A 292 1.49 16.03 -17.49
CA PRO A 292 0.24 16.71 -17.12
C PRO A 292 -0.84 16.65 -18.20
#